data_30b3a6632b124567510626158b3865e0
#
_entry.id   30b3a6632b124567510626158b3865e0
#
_cell.length_a   1.000
_cell.length_b   1.000
_cell.length_c   1.000
_cell.angle_alpha   90.00
_cell.angle_beta   90.00
_cell.angle_gamma   90.00
#
_symmetry.space_group_name_H-M   'P 1'
#
loop_
_entity.id
_entity.type
_entity.pdbx_description
1 polymer ?
#
loop_
_entity_poly.entity_id
_entity_poly.type
_entity_poly.pdbx_seq_one_letter_code
_entity_poly.pdbx_strand_id
1 'polypeptide(L)'
;MIGSYYNIILCRGDTFYLFSKLRENGVEPEDIKLIVNTHCHYDHVGGNKHFPNAKIAIGEIDGKAIKADDDPNTVSNLFGHPIERHDVDMELKEGDKIKDFEVIHTPGHSKGGICLWDGETLICGDTIFANGGVGRMDIGGDYNDMKKTVKRLKELDVKNLLPGHGPIVLNDGKKHLEMSYSML
;
A
#
# COMPACT_ATOMS: atom_id res chain seq x y z
N MET A 1 13.81 -16.65 -18.72
CA MET A 1 13.81 -16.95 -17.28
C MET A 1 12.93 -15.91 -16.62
N ILE A 2 11.70 -16.23 -16.33
CA ILE A 2 10.79 -15.35 -15.58
C ILE A 2 11.18 -15.56 -14.12
N GLY A 3 11.94 -14.62 -13.59
CA GLY A 3 12.43 -14.68 -12.23
C GLY A 3 11.27 -14.53 -11.22
N SER A 4 11.42 -15.16 -10.09
CA SER A 4 10.51 -15.34 -8.95
C SER A 4 9.98 -14.05 -8.30
N TYR A 5 9.34 -13.15 -9.05
CA TYR A 5 8.77 -11.89 -8.57
C TYR A 5 7.33 -12.01 -8.04
N TYR A 6 6.75 -13.19 -8.02
CA TYR A 6 5.30 -13.41 -7.84
C TYR A 6 4.80 -13.47 -6.39
N ASN A 7 5.50 -12.90 -5.43
CA ASN A 7 5.13 -13.09 -4.03
C ASN A 7 4.64 -11.83 -3.30
N ILE A 8 4.54 -10.69 -3.97
CA ILE A 8 4.07 -9.44 -3.33
C ILE A 8 2.95 -8.88 -4.19
N ILE A 9 1.76 -8.77 -3.62
CA ILE A 9 0.63 -8.09 -4.24
C ILE A 9 0.24 -6.93 -3.35
N LEU A 10 0.09 -5.78 -3.99
CA LEU A 10 -0.63 -4.65 -3.43
C LEU A 10 -2.08 -4.82 -3.85
N CYS A 11 -2.94 -5.18 -2.93
CA CYS A 11 -4.35 -5.32 -3.24
C CYS A 11 -4.98 -3.95 -3.46
N ARG A 12 -5.52 -3.73 -4.64
CA ARG A 12 -6.48 -2.71 -4.96
C ARG A 12 -7.86 -3.35 -4.99
N GLY A 13 -8.90 -2.68 -4.50
CA GLY A 13 -10.24 -3.24 -4.35
C GLY A 13 -10.95 -3.71 -5.62
N ASP A 14 -10.42 -3.42 -6.81
CA ASP A 14 -10.87 -4.03 -8.05
C ASP A 14 -10.26 -5.42 -8.26
N THR A 15 -10.84 -6.38 -7.56
CA THR A 15 -10.43 -7.79 -7.64
C THR A 15 -10.56 -8.36 -9.05
N PHE A 16 -11.53 -7.91 -9.84
CA PHE A 16 -11.70 -8.38 -11.21
C PHE A 16 -10.50 -8.00 -12.09
N TYR A 17 -10.06 -6.74 -12.00
CA TYR A 17 -8.88 -6.28 -12.73
C TYR A 17 -7.62 -7.00 -12.28
N LEU A 18 -7.44 -7.17 -10.97
CA LEU A 18 -6.30 -7.88 -10.39
C LEU A 18 -6.23 -9.33 -10.92
N PHE A 19 -7.34 -10.08 -10.86
CA PHE A 19 -7.38 -11.45 -11.37
C PHE A 19 -7.15 -11.54 -12.88
N SER A 20 -7.66 -10.58 -13.66
CA SER A 20 -7.35 -10.51 -15.09
C SER A 20 -5.85 -10.39 -15.32
N LYS A 21 -5.18 -9.49 -14.56
CA LYS A 21 -3.73 -9.29 -14.70
C LYS A 21 -2.91 -10.47 -14.21
N LEU A 22 -3.31 -11.14 -13.15
CA LEU A 22 -2.66 -12.38 -12.71
C LEU A 22 -2.73 -13.46 -13.80
N ARG A 23 -3.92 -13.71 -14.35
CA ARG A 23 -4.13 -14.71 -15.41
C ARG A 23 -3.36 -14.38 -16.69
N GLU A 24 -3.34 -13.11 -17.11
CA GLU A 24 -2.56 -12.63 -18.27
C GLU A 24 -1.06 -12.98 -18.11
N ASN A 25 -0.57 -13.07 -16.87
CA ASN A 25 0.81 -13.41 -16.53
C ASN A 25 1.01 -14.87 -16.09
N GLY A 26 -0.03 -15.71 -16.22
CA GLY A 26 0.05 -17.14 -15.86
C GLY A 26 0.19 -17.39 -14.36
N VAL A 27 -0.34 -16.50 -13.53
CA VAL A 27 -0.29 -16.58 -12.06
C VAL A 27 -1.69 -16.86 -11.52
N GLU A 28 -1.83 -17.90 -10.72
CA GLU A 28 -3.08 -18.20 -10.02
C GLU A 28 -3.04 -17.63 -8.57
N PRO A 29 -4.19 -17.31 -7.97
CA PRO A 29 -4.25 -16.81 -6.59
C PRO A 29 -3.54 -17.72 -5.57
N GLU A 30 -3.58 -19.02 -5.80
CA GLU A 30 -2.95 -20.05 -4.95
C GLU A 30 -1.40 -20.02 -5.00
N ASP A 31 -0.83 -19.41 -6.04
CA ASP A 31 0.61 -19.27 -6.20
C ASP A 31 1.18 -18.14 -5.34
N ILE A 32 0.33 -17.19 -4.93
CA ILE A 32 0.73 -16.06 -4.11
C ILE A 32 1.00 -16.53 -2.67
N LYS A 33 2.18 -16.21 -2.16
CA LYS A 33 2.65 -16.63 -0.83
C LYS A 33 2.75 -15.49 0.18
N LEU A 34 2.76 -14.25 -0.31
CA LEU A 34 2.83 -13.05 0.53
C LEU A 34 2.04 -11.91 -0.10
N ILE A 35 1.20 -11.27 0.69
CA ILE A 35 0.58 -9.99 0.40
C ILE A 35 1.17 -8.97 1.36
N VAL A 36 1.58 -7.83 0.84
CA VAL A 36 1.96 -6.68 1.64
C VAL A 36 0.93 -5.58 1.41
N ASN A 37 0.13 -5.30 2.41
CA ASN A 37 -0.82 -4.19 2.37
C ASN A 37 -0.12 -2.91 2.81
N THR A 38 -0.29 -1.83 2.04
CA THR A 38 0.29 -0.52 2.38
C THR A 38 -0.42 0.14 3.54
N HIS A 39 -1.72 -0.11 3.70
CA HIS A 39 -2.55 0.39 4.79
C HIS A 39 -3.86 -0.43 4.92
N CYS A 40 -4.68 -0.14 5.92
CA CYS A 40 -5.81 -0.98 6.31
C CYS A 40 -7.15 -0.64 5.65
N HIS A 41 -7.25 0.38 4.77
CA HIS A 41 -8.53 0.69 4.15
C HIS A 41 -9.06 -0.48 3.30
N TYR A 42 -10.38 -0.64 3.30
CA TYR A 42 -11.05 -1.81 2.73
C TYR A 42 -10.68 -2.06 1.26
N ASP A 43 -10.58 -1.02 0.45
CA ASP A 43 -10.21 -1.13 -0.96
C ASP A 43 -8.77 -1.60 -1.20
N HIS A 44 -7.93 -1.69 -0.15
CA HIS A 44 -6.60 -2.28 -0.19
C HIS A 44 -6.52 -3.66 0.46
N VAL A 45 -7.37 -3.96 1.44
CA VAL A 45 -7.31 -5.23 2.19
C VAL A 45 -8.45 -6.19 1.88
N GLY A 46 -9.58 -5.71 1.36
CA GLY A 46 -10.76 -6.53 1.06
C GLY A 46 -10.49 -7.66 0.05
N GLY A 47 -9.45 -7.53 -0.76
CA GLY A 47 -9.00 -8.56 -1.70
C GLY A 47 -8.22 -9.72 -1.06
N ASN A 48 -7.72 -9.58 0.17
CA ASN A 48 -6.87 -10.58 0.83
C ASN A 48 -7.52 -11.98 0.92
N LYS A 49 -8.84 -12.03 1.09
CA LYS A 49 -9.62 -13.27 1.19
C LYS A 49 -9.49 -14.20 -0.02
N HIS A 50 -9.12 -13.68 -1.17
CA HIS A 50 -9.02 -14.43 -2.41
C HIS A 50 -7.68 -15.15 -2.60
N PHE A 51 -6.74 -15.01 -1.66
CA PHE A 51 -5.40 -15.58 -1.73
C PHE A 51 -5.17 -16.54 -0.56
N PRO A 52 -5.69 -17.77 -0.65
CA PRO A 52 -5.78 -18.69 0.50
C PRO A 52 -4.40 -19.12 1.05
N ASN A 53 -3.36 -19.09 0.22
CA ASN A 53 -2.02 -19.55 0.57
C ASN A 53 -1.08 -18.39 0.95
N ALA A 54 -1.55 -17.15 0.87
CA ALA A 54 -0.72 -15.98 1.14
C ALA A 54 -0.68 -15.65 2.64
N LYS A 55 0.50 -15.34 3.14
CA LYS A 55 0.67 -14.62 4.41
C LYS A 55 0.34 -13.14 4.19
N ILE A 56 -0.22 -12.51 5.22
CA ILE A 56 -0.57 -11.09 5.21
C ILE A 56 0.45 -10.31 6.03
N ALA A 57 1.10 -9.33 5.39
CA ALA A 57 2.00 -8.37 6.01
C ALA A 57 1.42 -6.96 5.88
N ILE A 58 1.51 -6.15 6.93
CA ILE A 58 1.01 -4.77 6.97
C ILE A 58 1.72 -4.00 8.09
N GLY A 59 1.72 -2.68 8.03
CA GLY A 59 2.23 -1.84 9.12
C GLY A 59 1.57 -2.18 10.46
N GLU A 60 2.37 -2.20 11.55
CA GLU A 60 1.93 -2.66 12.88
C GLU A 60 0.64 -1.99 13.38
N ILE A 61 0.49 -0.68 13.14
CA ILE A 61 -0.66 0.08 13.66
C ILE A 61 -1.93 -0.30 12.88
N ASP A 62 -1.85 -0.33 11.56
CA ASP A 62 -2.97 -0.66 10.69
C ASP A 62 -3.33 -2.16 10.79
N GLY A 63 -2.35 -3.02 11.06
CA GLY A 63 -2.60 -4.44 11.34
C GLY A 63 -3.47 -4.67 12.58
N LYS A 64 -3.33 -3.82 13.61
CA LYS A 64 -4.20 -3.86 14.79
C LYS A 64 -5.64 -3.49 14.46
N ALA A 65 -5.84 -2.52 13.56
CA ALA A 65 -7.18 -2.14 13.10
C ALA A 65 -7.89 -3.30 12.38
N ILE A 66 -7.17 -4.01 11.51
CA ILE A 66 -7.72 -5.20 10.83
C ILE A 66 -8.09 -6.28 11.84
N LYS A 67 -7.19 -6.64 12.77
CA LYS A 67 -7.42 -7.68 13.79
C LYS A 67 -8.58 -7.35 14.71
N ALA A 68 -8.82 -6.07 14.96
CA ALA A 68 -9.90 -5.59 15.82
C ALA A 68 -11.24 -5.40 15.10
N ASP A 69 -11.31 -5.60 13.77
CA ASP A 69 -12.46 -5.24 12.94
C ASP A 69 -12.88 -3.77 13.15
N ASP A 70 -11.87 -2.89 13.21
CA ASP A 70 -12.04 -1.46 13.52
C ASP A 70 -12.52 -0.71 12.29
N ASP A 71 -13.84 -0.71 12.07
CA ASP A 71 -14.43 -0.07 10.90
C ASP A 71 -14.10 1.43 10.73
N PRO A 72 -14.08 2.27 11.77
CA PRO A 72 -13.63 3.65 11.64
C PRO A 72 -12.26 3.84 10.99
N ASN A 73 -11.34 2.88 11.15
CA ASN A 73 -10.03 2.93 10.53
C ASN A 73 -9.95 2.15 9.21
N THR A 74 -10.68 1.04 9.09
CA THR A 74 -10.70 0.23 7.87
C THR A 74 -11.68 0.72 6.81
N VAL A 75 -12.63 1.55 7.20
CA VAL A 75 -13.70 2.15 6.38
C VAL A 75 -14.54 1.14 5.59
N SER A 76 -14.62 -0.08 6.05
CA SER A 76 -15.33 -1.18 5.38
C SER A 76 -16.81 -0.86 5.15
N ASN A 77 -17.46 -0.20 6.10
CA ASN A 77 -18.87 0.22 5.98
C ASN A 77 -19.13 1.21 4.83
N LEU A 78 -18.16 2.04 4.44
CA LEU A 78 -18.30 2.93 3.28
C LEU A 78 -18.39 2.14 1.97
N PHE A 79 -17.84 0.96 1.92
CA PHE A 79 -17.91 0.06 0.77
C PHE A 79 -19.08 -0.93 0.86
N GLY A 80 -19.82 -0.94 1.99
CA GLY A 80 -20.96 -1.83 2.22
C GLY A 80 -20.59 -3.30 2.42
N HIS A 81 -19.33 -3.59 2.69
CA HIS A 81 -18.80 -4.94 2.86
C HIS A 81 -17.87 -5.01 4.07
N PRO A 82 -18.01 -6.01 4.96
CA PRO A 82 -17.06 -6.24 6.02
C PRO A 82 -15.73 -6.77 5.47
N ILE A 83 -14.66 -6.57 6.21
CA ILE A 83 -13.42 -7.31 5.97
C ILE A 83 -13.70 -8.77 6.33
N GLU A 84 -13.41 -9.69 5.42
CA GLU A 84 -13.68 -11.12 5.66
C GLU A 84 -12.43 -11.87 6.16
N ARG A 85 -11.25 -11.29 5.96
CA ARG A 85 -9.97 -11.86 6.39
C ARG A 85 -9.23 -10.92 7.32
N HIS A 86 -9.20 -11.27 8.59
CA HIS A 86 -8.65 -10.44 9.68
C HIS A 86 -7.25 -10.89 10.16
N ASP A 87 -6.72 -12.00 9.65
CA ASP A 87 -5.40 -12.48 10.02
C ASP A 87 -4.31 -11.54 9.49
N VAL A 88 -3.34 -11.28 10.33
CA VAL A 88 -2.10 -10.56 10.00
C VAL A 88 -0.95 -11.42 10.50
N ASP A 89 -0.17 -11.97 9.57
CA ASP A 89 0.96 -12.84 9.86
C ASP A 89 2.22 -12.07 10.24
N MET A 90 2.38 -10.86 9.67
CA MET A 90 3.57 -10.05 9.85
C MET A 90 3.19 -8.59 10.09
N GLU A 91 3.58 -8.06 11.26
CA GLU A 91 3.47 -6.64 11.57
C GLU A 91 4.78 -5.95 11.22
N LEU A 92 4.73 -5.06 10.22
CA LEU A 92 5.91 -4.38 9.68
C LEU A 92 6.16 -3.05 10.39
N LYS A 93 7.44 -2.71 10.54
CA LYS A 93 7.93 -1.48 11.16
C LYS A 93 8.91 -0.75 10.26
N GLU A 94 9.17 0.50 10.58
CA GLU A 94 10.22 1.31 9.94
C GLU A 94 11.52 0.53 9.87
N GLY A 95 12.13 0.47 8.68
CA GLY A 95 13.40 -0.18 8.42
C GLY A 95 13.37 -1.70 8.23
N ASP A 96 12.20 -2.35 8.43
CA ASP A 96 12.08 -3.78 8.09
C ASP A 96 12.36 -4.02 6.61
N LYS A 97 12.76 -5.24 6.29
CA LYS A 97 13.05 -5.64 4.90
C LYS A 97 12.05 -6.69 4.42
N ILE A 98 11.45 -6.42 3.29
CA ILE A 98 10.64 -7.39 2.53
C ILE A 98 11.33 -7.59 1.19
N LYS A 99 12.09 -8.67 1.06
CA LYS A 99 12.99 -8.91 -0.08
C LYS A 99 13.94 -7.72 -0.27
N ASP A 100 13.93 -7.09 -1.45
CA ASP A 100 14.77 -5.95 -1.80
C ASP A 100 14.21 -4.61 -1.32
N PHE A 101 12.98 -4.60 -0.78
CA PHE A 101 12.32 -3.39 -0.32
C PHE A 101 12.54 -3.14 1.16
N GLU A 102 12.80 -1.90 1.50
CA GLU A 102 12.76 -1.36 2.86
C GLU A 102 11.37 -0.79 3.14
N VAL A 103 10.87 -1.10 4.33
CA VAL A 103 9.61 -0.54 4.82
C VAL A 103 9.87 0.87 5.37
N ILE A 104 9.12 1.83 4.88
CA ILE A 104 9.10 3.20 5.38
C ILE A 104 7.72 3.45 5.99
N HIS A 105 7.66 3.75 7.29
CA HIS A 105 6.41 4.15 7.94
C HIS A 105 6.00 5.54 7.47
N THR A 106 4.81 5.64 6.93
CA THR A 106 4.30 6.84 6.23
C THR A 106 2.91 7.24 6.74
N PRO A 107 2.80 7.68 8.01
CA PRO A 107 1.53 8.13 8.56
C PRO A 107 1.03 9.38 7.84
N GLY A 108 -0.28 9.54 7.76
CA GLY A 108 -0.93 10.70 7.15
C GLY A 108 -2.26 10.36 6.51
N HIS A 109 -2.32 9.41 5.59
CA HIS A 109 -3.55 8.88 5.03
C HIS A 109 -4.23 7.90 6.00
N SER A 110 -3.47 6.99 6.56
CA SER A 110 -3.77 6.20 7.75
C SER A 110 -2.68 6.39 8.79
N LYS A 111 -2.87 5.91 10.01
CA LYS A 111 -1.86 6.02 11.08
C LYS A 111 -0.72 5.03 10.91
N GLY A 112 -1.01 3.87 10.35
CA GLY A 112 -0.08 2.77 10.18
C GLY A 112 0.37 2.55 8.74
N GLY A 113 0.08 3.50 7.85
CA GLY A 113 0.47 3.41 6.44
C GLY A 113 1.97 3.22 6.25
N ILE A 114 2.33 2.41 5.27
CA ILE A 114 3.71 2.15 4.89
C ILE A 114 3.93 2.34 3.40
N CYS A 115 5.13 2.73 3.04
CA CYS A 115 5.68 2.62 1.69
C CYS A 115 6.74 1.53 1.65
N LEU A 116 7.00 0.99 0.45
CA LEU A 116 8.08 0.06 0.19
C LEU A 116 9.07 0.70 -0.78
N TRP A 117 10.36 0.70 -0.42
CA TRP A 117 11.43 1.37 -1.14
C TRP A 117 12.60 0.46 -1.45
N ASP A 118 13.04 0.35 -2.71
CA ASP A 118 14.17 -0.49 -3.14
C ASP A 118 15.42 0.29 -3.59
N GLY A 119 15.40 1.63 -3.45
CA GLY A 119 16.47 2.51 -3.94
C GLY A 119 16.16 3.15 -5.29
N GLU A 120 15.11 2.73 -5.98
CA GLU A 120 14.69 3.25 -7.28
C GLU A 120 13.16 3.37 -7.41
N THR A 121 12.44 2.42 -6.86
CA THR A 121 10.98 2.29 -6.95
C THR A 121 10.34 2.49 -5.58
N LEU A 122 9.39 3.42 -5.49
CA LEU A 122 8.57 3.65 -4.32
C LEU A 122 7.14 3.15 -4.57
N ILE A 123 6.76 2.11 -3.84
CA ILE A 123 5.38 1.63 -3.78
C ILE A 123 4.74 2.32 -2.57
N CYS A 124 3.83 3.25 -2.81
CA CYS A 124 3.42 4.21 -1.79
C CYS A 124 1.94 4.14 -1.38
N GLY A 125 1.17 3.18 -1.89
CA GLY A 125 -0.26 3.12 -1.59
C GLY A 125 -0.91 4.49 -1.76
N ASP A 126 -1.68 4.91 -0.77
CA ASP A 126 -2.40 6.19 -0.81
C ASP A 126 -1.65 7.33 -0.12
N THR A 127 -0.34 7.23 0.01
CA THR A 127 0.47 8.31 0.55
C THR A 127 0.66 9.43 -0.47
N ILE A 128 1.10 9.09 -1.68
CA ILE A 128 1.39 10.05 -2.77
C ILE A 128 0.81 9.53 -4.07
N PHE A 129 0.20 10.42 -4.85
CA PHE A 129 -0.30 10.13 -6.19
C PHE A 129 0.47 10.89 -7.25
N ALA A 130 0.28 10.49 -8.50
CA ALA A 130 0.80 11.25 -9.63
C ALA A 130 0.26 12.68 -9.64
N ASN A 131 1.03 13.60 -10.21
CA ASN A 131 0.68 15.02 -10.38
C ASN A 131 0.47 15.80 -9.06
N GLY A 132 1.14 15.39 -7.98
CA GLY A 132 1.14 16.12 -6.72
C GLY A 132 0.00 15.79 -5.78
N GLY A 133 -0.84 14.80 -6.11
CA GLY A 133 -1.90 14.33 -5.22
C GLY A 133 -1.34 13.61 -3.99
N VAL A 134 -2.12 13.66 -2.90
CA VAL A 134 -1.90 12.85 -1.70
C VAL A 134 -3.21 12.19 -1.29
N GLY A 135 -3.13 11.12 -0.51
CA GLY A 135 -4.31 10.46 0.02
C GLY A 135 -5.14 11.39 0.92
N ARG A 136 -6.44 11.18 0.93
CA ARG A 136 -7.34 11.92 1.84
C ARG A 136 -6.98 11.65 3.30
N MET A 137 -7.20 12.63 4.16
CA MET A 137 -6.80 12.57 5.57
C MET A 137 -7.98 12.69 6.53
N ASP A 138 -9.18 12.86 5.99
CA ASP A 138 -10.42 13.03 6.77
C ASP A 138 -11.02 11.73 7.30
N ILE A 139 -10.41 10.59 6.97
CA ILE A 139 -10.80 9.26 7.43
C ILE A 139 -9.59 8.61 8.13
N GLY A 140 -9.48 8.79 9.44
CA GLY A 140 -8.41 8.19 10.24
C GLY A 140 -7.00 8.75 10.03
N GLY A 141 -6.85 9.70 9.11
CA GLY A 141 -5.58 10.34 8.78
C GLY A 141 -5.28 11.60 9.59
N ASP A 142 -4.12 12.22 9.30
CA ASP A 142 -3.69 13.49 9.90
C ASP A 142 -2.85 14.32 8.91
N TYR A 143 -3.20 15.59 8.75
CA TYR A 143 -2.54 16.50 7.82
C TYR A 143 -1.08 16.78 8.22
N ASN A 144 -0.80 16.97 9.50
CA ASN A 144 0.55 17.28 9.94
C ASN A 144 1.49 16.08 9.76
N ASP A 145 0.96 14.88 9.96
CA ASP A 145 1.73 13.66 9.72
C ASP A 145 1.93 13.43 8.21
N MET A 146 0.91 13.66 7.36
CA MET A 146 1.07 13.63 5.91
C MET A 146 2.16 14.59 5.45
N LYS A 147 2.14 15.83 5.94
CA LYS A 147 3.15 16.84 5.58
C LYS A 147 4.56 16.44 5.97
N LYS A 148 4.74 15.85 7.17
CA LYS A 148 6.06 15.32 7.61
C LYS A 148 6.49 14.13 6.75
N THR A 149 5.57 13.23 6.45
CA THR A 149 5.79 12.06 5.60
C THR A 149 6.25 12.48 4.21
N VAL A 150 5.49 13.34 3.53
CA VAL A 150 5.84 13.80 2.17
C VAL A 150 7.15 14.58 2.17
N LYS A 151 7.41 15.41 3.20
CA LYS A 151 8.69 16.10 3.37
C LYS A 151 9.87 15.11 3.45
N ARG A 152 9.71 13.99 4.13
CA ARG A 152 10.74 12.95 4.22
C ARG A 152 10.92 12.21 2.90
N LEU A 153 9.81 11.79 2.30
CA LEU A 153 9.83 11.01 1.07
C LEU A 153 10.43 11.77 -0.13
N LYS A 154 10.23 13.08 -0.23
CA LYS A 154 10.79 13.89 -1.32
C LYS A 154 12.33 13.95 -1.33
N GLU A 155 13.00 13.58 -0.24
CA GLU A 155 14.45 13.50 -0.19
C GLU A 155 15.00 12.22 -0.87
N LEU A 156 14.12 11.23 -1.13
CA LEU A 156 14.48 10.02 -1.87
C LEU A 156 14.63 10.33 -3.36
N ASP A 157 15.55 9.61 -4.02
CA ASP A 157 15.74 9.72 -5.47
C ASP A 157 14.84 8.75 -6.24
N VAL A 158 13.54 8.96 -6.09
CA VAL A 158 12.52 8.07 -6.66
C VAL A 158 12.46 8.22 -8.17
N LYS A 159 12.75 7.15 -8.89
CA LYS A 159 12.53 7.05 -10.34
C LYS A 159 11.11 6.59 -10.63
N ASN A 160 10.69 5.49 -10.04
CA ASN A 160 9.39 4.91 -10.29
C ASN A 160 8.48 5.12 -9.06
N LEU A 161 7.31 5.71 -9.28
CA LEU A 161 6.29 5.91 -8.24
C LEU A 161 5.09 5.03 -8.58
N LEU A 162 4.76 4.12 -7.66
CA LEU A 162 3.64 3.19 -7.77
C LEU A 162 2.60 3.50 -6.70
N PRO A 163 1.61 4.34 -7.01
CA PRO A 163 0.55 4.70 -6.08
C PRO A 163 -0.55 3.64 -6.02
N GLY A 164 -1.36 3.67 -4.96
CA GLY A 164 -2.54 2.83 -4.82
C GLY A 164 -3.63 3.17 -5.84
N HIS A 165 -3.78 4.43 -6.19
CA HIS A 165 -4.75 4.91 -7.17
C HIS A 165 -4.11 5.81 -8.22
N GLY A 166 -4.76 5.90 -9.40
CA GLY A 166 -4.29 6.71 -10.50
C GLY A 166 -3.15 6.05 -11.30
N PRO A 167 -2.47 6.82 -12.16
CA PRO A 167 -1.42 6.29 -13.02
C PRO A 167 -0.12 6.05 -12.25
N ILE A 168 0.59 4.99 -12.62
CA ILE A 168 2.00 4.82 -12.25
C ILE A 168 2.87 5.84 -12.97
N VAL A 169 3.99 6.22 -12.35
CA VAL A 169 4.98 7.11 -12.96
C VAL A 169 6.30 6.36 -13.08
N LEU A 170 6.85 6.32 -14.29
CA LEU A 170 8.14 5.71 -14.57
C LEU A 170 9.16 6.78 -14.95
N ASN A 171 10.36 6.69 -14.37
CA ASN A 171 11.53 7.55 -14.63
C ASN A 171 11.41 9.04 -14.20
N ASP A 172 10.30 9.45 -13.57
CA ASP A 172 10.08 10.85 -13.13
C ASP A 172 9.39 10.92 -11.74
N GLY A 173 9.53 9.89 -10.92
CA GLY A 173 8.83 9.78 -9.65
C GLY A 173 9.12 10.94 -8.70
N LYS A 174 10.38 11.34 -8.56
CA LYS A 174 10.82 12.41 -7.65
C LYS A 174 10.06 13.73 -7.86
N LYS A 175 9.83 14.12 -9.10
CA LYS A 175 9.07 15.34 -9.42
C LYS A 175 7.67 15.32 -8.82
N HIS A 176 7.01 14.17 -8.81
CA HIS A 176 5.66 14.04 -8.24
C HIS A 176 5.66 14.17 -6.73
N LEU A 177 6.71 13.70 -6.03
CA LEU A 177 6.90 13.91 -4.61
C LEU A 177 7.12 15.40 -4.27
N GLU A 178 7.93 16.09 -5.07
CA GLU A 178 8.17 17.53 -4.94
C GLU A 178 6.88 18.33 -5.16
N MET A 179 6.08 17.95 -6.17
CA MET A 179 4.77 18.55 -6.41
C MET A 179 3.82 18.34 -5.23
N SER A 180 3.74 17.10 -4.69
CA SER A 180 2.89 16.80 -3.52
C SER A 180 3.30 17.64 -2.31
N TYR A 181 4.60 17.79 -2.07
CA TYR A 181 5.09 18.64 -0.98
C TYR A 181 4.73 20.12 -1.16
N SER A 182 4.75 20.61 -2.40
CA SER A 182 4.41 22.00 -2.69
C SER A 182 2.92 22.33 -2.55
N MET A 183 2.06 21.32 -2.57
CA MET A 183 0.60 21.44 -2.43
C MET A 183 0.12 21.30 -0.97
N LEU A 184 0.95 20.85 -0.05
CA LEU A 184 0.70 20.71 1.38
C LEU A 184 1.26 21.91 2.17
#